data_4336889d2ea72d467c0242d5d367a584
#
_entry.id   4336889d2ea72d467c0242d5d367a584
#
_cell.length_a   1.000
_cell.length_b   1.000
_cell.length_c   1.000
_cell.angle_alpha   90.00
_cell.angle_beta   90.00
_cell.angle_gamma   90.00
#
_symmetry.space_group_name_H-M   'P 1'
#
loop_
_entity.id
_entity.type
_entity.pdbx_description
1 polymer ?
#
loop_
_entity_poly.entity_id
_entity_poly.type
_entity_poly.pdbx_seq_one_letter_code
_entity_poly.pdbx_strand_id
1 'polypeptide(L)'
;DNPKKMKIIKRGWKNLAKDPSIFFDNKKQTIKLHFDMHHGFNVLDKAIDKLDLKDRNQFRKFVNENISFNPHIMFISKKKIINRWFKALFKWLFKCEKIFGFSQLKGYDQERLYAYLAERYLSFWFKKYTKYLEWNWSFYEHKSR
;
A
#
# COMPACT_ATOMS: atom_id res chain seq x y z
N ASP A 1 -14.53 13.51 33.43
CA ASP A 1 -14.34 12.88 32.12
C ASP A 1 -15.52 13.20 31.21
N ASN A 2 -15.25 13.97 30.17
CA ASN A 2 -16.30 14.40 29.25
C ASN A 2 -16.63 13.24 28.27
N PRO A 3 -17.86 12.68 28.27
CA PRO A 3 -18.24 11.55 27.42
C PRO A 3 -18.03 11.80 25.92
N LYS A 4 -18.15 13.06 25.48
CA LYS A 4 -17.87 13.47 24.09
C LYS A 4 -16.37 13.33 23.78
N LYS A 5 -15.51 13.73 24.72
CA LYS A 5 -14.04 13.62 24.58
C LYS A 5 -13.58 12.15 24.52
N MET A 6 -14.15 11.29 25.39
CA MET A 6 -13.93 9.86 25.36
C MET A 6 -14.39 9.19 24.07
N LYS A 7 -15.51 9.63 23.52
CA LYS A 7 -16.03 9.12 22.25
C LYS A 7 -15.13 9.51 21.06
N ILE A 8 -14.57 10.72 21.10
CA ILE A 8 -13.58 11.19 20.12
C ILE A 8 -12.29 10.38 20.23
N ILE A 9 -11.79 10.15 21.46
CA ILE A 9 -10.57 9.36 21.69
C ILE A 9 -10.76 7.93 21.19
N LYS A 10 -11.87 7.25 21.56
CA LYS A 10 -12.16 5.88 21.08
C LYS A 10 -12.30 5.80 19.55
N ARG A 11 -12.92 6.81 18.94
CA ARG A 11 -12.98 6.92 17.48
C ARG A 11 -11.61 7.20 16.89
N GLY A 12 -10.81 7.99 17.56
CA GLY A 12 -9.43 8.26 17.23
C GLY A 12 -8.57 7.02 17.20
N TRP A 13 -8.65 6.16 18.22
CA TRP A 13 -7.92 4.88 18.24
C TRP A 13 -8.32 3.95 17.10
N LYS A 14 -9.61 3.88 16.78
CA LYS A 14 -10.08 3.12 15.61
C LYS A 14 -9.55 3.70 14.29
N ASN A 15 -9.44 5.03 14.22
CA ASN A 15 -8.91 5.71 13.04
C ASN A 15 -7.37 5.63 13.01
N LEU A 16 -6.69 5.61 14.15
CA LEU A 16 -5.25 5.41 14.23
C LEU A 16 -4.83 4.08 13.61
N ALA A 17 -5.62 3.04 13.82
CA ALA A 17 -5.41 1.75 13.15
C ALA A 17 -5.62 1.81 11.62
N LYS A 18 -6.37 2.82 11.13
CA LYS A 18 -6.67 3.02 9.69
C LYS A 18 -5.93 4.20 9.08
N ASP A 19 -5.75 5.26 9.84
CA ASP A 19 -5.09 6.48 9.41
C ASP A 19 -4.43 7.20 10.60
N PRO A 20 -3.18 6.84 10.92
CA PRO A 20 -2.45 7.41 12.04
C PRO A 20 -2.08 8.88 11.87
N SER A 21 -2.16 9.44 10.67
CA SER A 21 -1.85 10.86 10.44
C SER A 21 -2.72 11.82 11.25
N ILE A 22 -3.89 11.35 11.68
CA ILE A 22 -4.84 12.13 12.52
C ILE A 22 -4.22 12.50 13.89
N PHE A 23 -3.26 11.73 14.38
CA PHE A 23 -2.68 11.89 15.71
C PHE A 23 -1.28 12.49 15.71
N PHE A 24 -0.65 12.54 14.56
CA PHE A 24 0.69 13.09 14.41
C PHE A 24 0.59 14.47 13.77
N ASP A 25 0.42 15.47 14.63
CA ASP A 25 0.33 16.87 14.29
C ASP A 25 1.34 17.24 13.21
N ASN A 26 0.91 17.77 12.08
CA ASN A 26 1.74 18.16 10.94
C ASN A 26 2.64 17.07 10.31
N LYS A 27 2.66 15.85 10.82
CA LYS A 27 3.38 14.74 10.22
C LYS A 27 2.44 13.93 9.35
N LYS A 28 2.57 14.11 8.07
CA LYS A 28 1.83 13.32 7.08
C LYS A 28 2.29 11.86 7.15
N GLN A 29 1.33 10.95 7.16
CA GLN A 29 1.59 9.53 7.14
C GLN A 29 2.23 9.13 5.81
N THR A 30 3.46 8.63 5.85
CA THR A 30 4.12 8.10 4.65
C THR A 30 3.51 6.75 4.24
N ILE A 31 3.69 6.38 2.97
CA ILE A 31 3.26 5.07 2.46
C ILE A 31 3.84 3.93 3.30
N LYS A 32 5.13 4.05 3.68
CA LYS A 32 5.78 3.07 4.54
C LYS A 32 5.15 3.00 5.92
N LEU A 33 4.94 4.13 6.58
CA LEU A 33 4.33 4.17 7.91
C LEU A 33 2.93 3.54 7.88
N HIS A 34 2.11 3.91 6.88
CA HIS A 34 0.81 3.30 6.68
C HIS A 34 0.90 1.78 6.53
N PHE A 35 1.84 1.30 5.72
CA PHE A 35 2.01 -0.13 5.51
C PHE A 35 2.42 -0.86 6.80
N ASP A 36 3.41 -0.33 7.52
CA ASP A 36 3.92 -0.92 8.77
C ASP A 36 2.83 -1.06 9.83
N MET A 37 1.93 -0.10 9.90
CA MET A 37 0.85 -0.10 10.89
C MET A 37 -0.29 -1.08 10.57
N HIS A 38 -0.53 -1.36 9.31
CA HIS A 38 -1.64 -2.21 8.89
C HIS A 38 -1.21 -3.65 8.55
N HIS A 39 0.01 -3.82 8.02
CA HIS A 39 0.42 -5.08 7.42
C HIS A 39 1.69 -5.68 8.05
N GLY A 40 2.21 -5.05 9.09
CA GLY A 40 3.33 -5.53 9.89
C GLY A 40 4.62 -4.73 9.71
N PHE A 41 5.26 -4.47 10.84
CA PHE A 41 6.48 -3.68 10.92
C PHE A 41 7.63 -4.33 10.13
N ASN A 42 8.35 -3.53 9.35
CA ASN A 42 9.46 -3.95 8.49
C ASN A 42 9.13 -4.96 7.37
N VAL A 43 7.88 -5.34 7.18
CA VAL A 43 7.49 -6.27 6.11
C VAL A 43 7.73 -5.65 4.74
N LEU A 44 7.36 -4.38 4.56
CA LEU A 44 7.60 -3.66 3.31
C LEU A 44 9.09 -3.53 2.99
N ASP A 45 9.96 -3.25 3.98
CA ASP A 45 11.40 -3.15 3.76
C ASP A 45 12.00 -4.49 3.32
N LYS A 46 11.62 -5.59 3.98
CA LYS A 46 12.04 -6.94 3.58
C LYS A 46 11.58 -7.29 2.16
N ALA A 47 10.38 -6.87 1.78
CA ALA A 47 9.87 -7.04 0.43
C ALA A 47 10.66 -6.20 -0.57
N ILE A 48 10.96 -4.94 -0.26
CA ILE A 48 11.78 -4.04 -1.10
C ILE A 48 13.15 -4.62 -1.35
N ASP A 49 13.77 -5.31 -0.38
CA ASP A 49 15.08 -5.96 -0.54
C ASP A 49 15.08 -7.06 -1.61
N LYS A 50 13.91 -7.58 -1.99
CA LYS A 50 13.76 -8.57 -3.06
C LYS A 50 13.50 -7.98 -4.44
N LEU A 51 13.32 -6.65 -4.54
CA LEU A 51 13.26 -5.98 -5.84
C LEU A 51 14.62 -6.04 -6.56
N ASP A 52 14.56 -5.91 -7.87
CA ASP A 52 15.75 -5.72 -8.68
C ASP A 52 16.46 -4.41 -8.28
N LEU A 53 17.80 -4.40 -8.30
CA LEU A 53 18.62 -3.26 -7.84
C LEU A 53 18.20 -1.92 -8.46
N LYS A 54 17.82 -1.93 -9.73
CA LYS A 54 17.39 -0.72 -10.47
C LYS A 54 16.15 -0.05 -9.89
N ASP A 55 15.32 -0.77 -9.12
CA ASP A 55 14.08 -0.25 -8.54
C ASP A 55 14.18 -0.11 -7.02
N ARG A 56 14.99 -0.91 -6.36
CA ARG A 56 15.04 -1.06 -4.90
C ARG A 56 15.20 0.29 -4.18
N ASN A 57 16.27 1.02 -4.47
CA ASN A 57 16.57 2.27 -3.77
C ASN A 57 15.53 3.37 -4.07
N GLN A 58 15.10 3.45 -5.32
CA GLN A 58 14.10 4.44 -5.72
C GLN A 58 12.73 4.13 -5.14
N PHE A 59 12.33 2.85 -5.07
CA PHE A 59 11.08 2.47 -4.44
C PHE A 59 11.13 2.68 -2.91
N ARG A 60 12.25 2.36 -2.26
CA ARG A 60 12.45 2.67 -0.84
C ARG A 60 12.29 4.17 -0.58
N LYS A 61 12.93 5.01 -1.38
CA LYS A 61 12.76 6.46 -1.30
C LYS A 61 11.31 6.86 -1.50
N PHE A 62 10.65 6.32 -2.53
CA PHE A 62 9.25 6.62 -2.84
C PHE A 62 8.32 6.35 -1.66
N VAL A 63 8.40 5.18 -1.00
CA VAL A 63 7.50 4.83 0.11
C VAL A 63 7.78 5.59 1.40
N ASN A 64 9.02 6.09 1.59
CA ASN A 64 9.40 6.87 2.76
C ASN A 64 9.06 8.36 2.64
N GLU A 65 8.99 8.89 1.42
CA GLU A 65 8.80 10.33 1.20
C GLU A 65 7.38 10.69 0.76
N ASN A 66 6.67 9.76 0.09
CA ASN A 66 5.33 10.05 -0.39
C ASN A 66 4.26 9.65 0.64
N ILE A 67 3.19 10.43 0.65
CA ILE A 67 2.05 10.29 1.56
C ILE A 67 0.79 9.76 0.86
N SER A 68 0.86 9.56 -0.45
CA SER A 68 -0.25 9.07 -1.26
C SER A 68 0.21 8.07 -2.30
N PHE A 69 -0.66 7.15 -2.62
CA PHE A 69 -0.52 6.17 -3.70
C PHE A 69 -1.91 5.88 -4.27
N ASN A 70 -1.98 5.32 -5.46
CA ASN A 70 -3.23 4.90 -6.06
C ASN A 70 -3.65 3.56 -5.44
N PRO A 71 -4.64 3.54 -4.54
CA PRO A 71 -5.12 2.31 -3.94
C PRO A 71 -5.82 1.46 -5.00
N HIS A 72 -5.93 0.18 -4.72
CA HIS A 72 -6.45 -0.81 -5.64
C HIS A 72 -5.58 -0.97 -6.90
N ILE A 73 -5.66 -2.12 -7.53
CA ILE A 73 -4.92 -2.40 -8.78
C ILE A 73 -5.87 -2.12 -9.94
N MET A 74 -6.27 -0.86 -10.09
CA MET A 74 -7.16 -0.42 -11.16
C MET A 74 -6.43 0.49 -12.12
N PHE A 75 -6.32 0.08 -13.37
CA PHE A 75 -5.73 0.88 -14.43
C PHE A 75 -6.23 0.45 -15.82
N ILE A 76 -6.18 1.37 -16.75
CA ILE A 76 -6.43 1.12 -18.17
C ILE A 76 -5.13 1.37 -18.89
N SER A 77 -4.67 0.42 -19.69
CA SER A 77 -3.39 0.56 -20.37
C SER A 77 -3.29 -0.31 -21.63
N LYS A 78 -2.29 -0.01 -22.47
CA LYS A 78 -1.97 -0.83 -23.65
C LYS A 78 -1.40 -2.18 -23.22
N LYS A 79 -1.72 -3.26 -23.93
CA LYS A 79 -1.25 -4.63 -23.67
C LYS A 79 0.27 -4.71 -23.42
N LYS A 80 1.08 -4.00 -24.20
CA LYS A 80 2.53 -3.95 -24.05
C LYS A 80 2.96 -3.44 -22.65
N ILE A 81 2.27 -2.44 -22.12
CA ILE A 81 2.55 -1.89 -20.78
C ILE A 81 2.10 -2.88 -19.71
N ILE A 82 0.89 -3.43 -19.84
CA ILE A 82 0.32 -4.44 -18.92
C ILE A 82 1.27 -5.64 -18.79
N ASN A 83 1.73 -6.18 -19.91
CA ASN A 83 2.64 -7.33 -19.87
C ASN A 83 3.96 -7.02 -19.17
N ARG A 84 4.51 -5.82 -19.35
CA ARG A 84 5.74 -5.38 -18.64
C ARG A 84 5.50 -5.22 -17.16
N TRP A 85 4.36 -4.64 -16.79
CA TRP A 85 3.95 -4.49 -15.40
C TRP A 85 3.82 -5.85 -14.71
N PHE A 86 3.01 -6.75 -15.24
CA PHE A 86 2.82 -8.06 -14.64
C PHE A 86 4.12 -8.87 -14.56
N LYS A 87 4.96 -8.80 -15.59
CA LYS A 87 6.28 -9.45 -15.54
C LYS A 87 7.14 -8.91 -14.38
N ALA A 88 7.17 -7.61 -14.17
CA ALA A 88 7.91 -6.99 -13.07
C ALA A 88 7.30 -7.34 -11.71
N LEU A 89 5.96 -7.22 -11.59
CA LEU A 89 5.23 -7.50 -10.37
C LEU A 89 5.41 -8.94 -9.91
N PHE A 90 5.07 -9.92 -10.75
CA PHE A 90 5.12 -11.32 -10.35
C PHE A 90 6.54 -11.82 -10.10
N LYS A 91 7.51 -11.34 -10.88
CA LYS A 91 8.93 -11.61 -10.58
C LYS A 91 9.31 -11.21 -9.15
N TRP A 92 8.80 -10.08 -8.68
CA TRP A 92 9.03 -9.61 -7.32
C TRP A 92 8.21 -10.38 -6.29
N LEU A 93 6.90 -10.53 -6.51
CA LEU A 93 6.02 -11.21 -5.57
C LEU A 93 6.43 -12.66 -5.29
N PHE A 94 6.85 -13.42 -6.30
CA PHE A 94 7.40 -14.78 -6.10
C PHE A 94 8.67 -14.80 -5.24
N LYS A 95 9.48 -13.75 -5.28
CA LYS A 95 10.61 -13.62 -4.35
C LYS A 95 10.15 -13.31 -2.93
N CYS A 96 9.09 -12.50 -2.79
CA CYS A 96 8.48 -12.20 -1.50
C CYS A 96 7.81 -13.44 -0.89
N GLU A 97 7.14 -14.25 -1.71
CA GLU A 97 6.52 -15.50 -1.28
C GLU A 97 7.52 -16.47 -0.63
N LYS A 98 8.74 -16.54 -1.16
CA LYS A 98 9.81 -17.37 -0.57
C LYS A 98 10.21 -16.96 0.85
N ILE A 99 9.92 -15.72 1.27
CA ILE A 99 10.25 -15.24 2.61
C ILE A 99 9.03 -15.19 3.54
N PHE A 100 7.87 -14.81 3.00
CA PHE A 100 6.68 -14.62 3.83
C PHE A 100 5.75 -15.85 3.83
N GLY A 101 5.80 -16.68 2.77
CA GLY A 101 4.89 -17.81 2.59
C GLY A 101 3.43 -17.40 2.58
N PHE A 102 2.52 -18.34 2.82
CA PHE A 102 1.09 -18.11 2.99
C PHE A 102 0.58 -18.63 4.34
N SER A 103 1.11 -19.76 4.81
CA SER A 103 0.58 -20.47 5.97
C SER A 103 0.69 -19.71 7.30
N GLN A 104 1.68 -18.83 7.41
CA GLN A 104 1.87 -18.01 8.60
C GLN A 104 1.13 -16.67 8.56
N LEU A 105 0.57 -16.29 7.41
CA LEU A 105 -0.22 -15.08 7.27
C LEU A 105 -1.63 -15.33 7.79
N LYS A 106 -2.01 -14.65 8.86
CA LYS A 106 -3.32 -14.82 9.51
C LYS A 106 -4.04 -13.49 9.66
N GLY A 107 -5.33 -13.52 9.42
CA GLY A 107 -6.19 -12.35 9.50
C GLY A 107 -6.16 -11.51 8.22
N TYR A 108 -7.24 -10.76 8.02
CA TYR A 108 -7.55 -10.04 6.78
C TYR A 108 -6.38 -9.20 6.23
N ASP A 109 -5.71 -8.46 7.11
CA ASP A 109 -4.64 -7.53 6.70
C ASP A 109 -3.32 -8.23 6.36
N GLN A 110 -3.09 -9.45 6.86
CA GLN A 110 -1.91 -10.23 6.56
C GLN A 110 -2.13 -11.21 5.40
N GLU A 111 -3.25 -11.90 5.34
CA GLU A 111 -3.58 -12.86 4.27
C GLU A 111 -3.55 -12.21 2.89
N ARG A 112 -3.82 -10.91 2.82
CA ARG A 112 -3.78 -10.11 1.58
C ARG A 112 -2.46 -9.38 1.36
N LEU A 113 -1.39 -9.74 2.06
CA LEU A 113 -0.09 -9.08 2.02
C LEU A 113 0.39 -8.80 0.59
N TYR A 114 0.33 -9.79 -0.30
CA TYR A 114 0.82 -9.65 -1.67
C TYR A 114 0.01 -8.66 -2.49
N ALA A 115 -1.29 -8.54 -2.24
CA ALA A 115 -2.13 -7.52 -2.87
C ALA A 115 -1.71 -6.12 -2.39
N TYR A 116 -1.47 -5.95 -1.11
CA TYR A 116 -1.04 -4.66 -0.56
C TYR A 116 0.37 -4.26 -1.00
N LEU A 117 1.27 -5.21 -1.17
CA LEU A 117 2.58 -4.95 -1.78
C LEU A 117 2.43 -4.50 -3.24
N ALA A 118 1.57 -5.18 -4.00
CA ALA A 118 1.32 -4.86 -5.40
C ALA A 118 0.74 -3.45 -5.58
N GLU A 119 -0.19 -3.01 -4.72
CA GLU A 119 -0.75 -1.66 -4.75
C GLU A 119 0.32 -0.57 -4.58
N ARG A 120 1.24 -0.73 -3.61
CA ARG A 120 2.31 0.25 -3.37
C ARG A 120 3.28 0.30 -4.54
N TYR A 121 3.61 -0.87 -5.10
CA TYR A 121 4.52 -0.96 -6.23
C TYR A 121 3.90 -0.44 -7.53
N LEU A 122 2.57 -0.55 -7.70
CA LEU A 122 1.84 -0.04 -8.87
C LEU A 122 2.15 1.44 -9.12
N SER A 123 1.89 2.27 -8.11
CA SER A 123 2.08 3.73 -8.22
C SER A 123 3.52 4.11 -8.57
N PHE A 124 4.49 3.49 -7.91
CA PHE A 124 5.90 3.70 -8.20
C PHE A 124 6.27 3.27 -9.63
N TRP A 125 5.84 2.07 -10.03
CA TRP A 125 6.21 1.50 -11.32
C TRP A 125 5.65 2.32 -12.48
N PHE A 126 4.38 2.72 -12.42
CA PHE A 126 3.76 3.54 -13.45
C PHE A 126 4.41 4.92 -13.52
N LYS A 127 4.70 5.56 -12.39
CA LYS A 127 5.44 6.84 -12.34
C LYS A 127 6.82 6.75 -12.98
N LYS A 128 7.53 5.66 -12.76
CA LYS A 128 8.89 5.48 -13.28
C LYS A 128 8.94 5.08 -14.75
N TYR A 129 8.03 4.24 -15.21
CA TYR A 129 8.17 3.54 -16.49
C TYR A 129 7.17 3.93 -17.57
N THR A 130 6.23 4.82 -17.24
CA THR A 130 5.17 5.20 -18.20
C THR A 130 4.89 6.70 -18.13
N LYS A 131 4.21 7.20 -19.18
CA LYS A 131 3.42 8.42 -19.11
C LYS A 131 2.04 8.00 -18.64
N TYR A 132 1.57 8.51 -17.53
CA TYR A 132 0.30 8.11 -16.92
C TYR A 132 -0.56 9.35 -16.63
N LEU A 133 -1.86 9.13 -16.53
CA LEU A 133 -2.84 10.09 -16.01
C LEU A 133 -3.46 9.47 -14.76
N GLU A 134 -3.58 10.26 -13.71
CA GLU A 134 -4.36 9.87 -12.54
C GLU A 134 -5.81 10.24 -12.80
N TRP A 135 -6.70 9.29 -12.54
CA TRP A 135 -8.13 9.48 -12.68
C TRP A 135 -8.79 9.30 -11.34
N ASN A 136 -9.69 10.23 -11.01
CA ASN A 136 -10.47 10.11 -9.78
C ASN A 136 -11.41 8.92 -9.89
N TRP A 137 -11.52 8.16 -8.82
CA TRP A 137 -12.51 7.09 -8.71
C TRP A 137 -13.51 7.45 -7.60
N SER A 138 -14.74 6.99 -7.74
CA SER A 138 -15.79 7.16 -6.75
C SER A 138 -16.29 5.80 -6.32
N PHE A 139 -16.41 5.60 -5.00
CA PHE A 139 -17.05 4.42 -4.46
C PHE A 139 -18.57 4.62 -4.52
N TYR A 140 -19.26 3.75 -5.20
CA TYR A 140 -20.70 3.74 -5.28
C TYR A 140 -21.25 2.52 -4.56
N GLU A 141 -21.92 2.75 -3.43
CA GLU A 141 -22.59 1.69 -2.69
C GLU A 141 -24.03 1.59 -3.17
N HIS A 142 -24.39 0.51 -3.82
CA HIS A 142 -25.75 0.22 -4.20
C HIS A 142 -26.51 -0.21 -2.95
N LYS A 143 -27.36 0.66 -2.40
CA LYS A 143 -28.32 0.24 -1.40
C LYS A 143 -29.34 -0.67 -2.09
N SER A 144 -29.29 -1.97 -1.82
CA SER A 144 -30.38 -2.88 -2.16
C SER A 144 -31.65 -2.37 -1.47
N ARG A 145 -32.66 -2.11 -2.26
CA ARG A 145 -34.00 -1.79 -1.78
C ARG A 145 -34.64 -3.01 -1.12
#